data_7f9a410d84e568c1ecac2dd3dbe04aff
#
_entry.id   7f9a410d84e568c1ecac2dd3dbe04aff
#
_cell.length_a   1.000
_cell.length_b   1.000
_cell.length_c   1.000
_cell.angle_alpha   90.00
_cell.angle_beta   90.00
_cell.angle_gamma   90.00
#
_symmetry.space_group_name_H-M   'P 1'
#
loop_
_entity.id
_entity.type
_entity.pdbx_description
1 polymer ?
#
loop_
_entity_poly.entity_id
_entity_poly.type
_entity_poly.pdbx_seq_one_letter_code
_entity_poly.pdbx_strand_id
1 'polypeptide(L)'
;MQPDSQARARFEALLAQPVLPLDLAALALAAEEYPGLDEQACLDRLDQLAALVRRRVGESTRSALLLSAVREVLFDVEGFRGNEKDYYDARNSYLNQVLERRLGIPITLSLLFIEVGRRVGLPLAGVAFPGHFLAKLQLGHGPEVFVDSYNGGELLSGEEVVARFKHLVHGRQFDANFLEAVVPRQLLARMLHNLKRIYVEQGDDVRAFWIIDRLLLLHPGAMDEVRDRGLVEARLGLKPAAARDLEAYLAHDPAATDAADVRSILESLRAHPGLLN
;
A
#
# COMPACT_ATOMS: atom_id res chain seq x y z
N MET A 1 9.36 -1.40 21.80
CA MET A 1 8.46 -2.54 21.47
C MET A 1 9.12 -3.30 20.34
N GLN A 2 9.42 -4.59 20.50
CA GLN A 2 10.01 -5.39 19.42
C GLN A 2 8.92 -5.68 18.38
N PRO A 3 9.25 -5.68 17.05
CA PRO A 3 8.31 -6.08 16.03
C PRO A 3 7.80 -7.48 16.34
N ASP A 4 6.51 -7.72 16.13
CA ASP A 4 5.96 -9.05 16.29
C ASP A 4 6.59 -9.98 15.25
N SER A 5 7.50 -10.82 15.72
CA SER A 5 8.21 -11.77 14.85
C SER A 5 7.25 -12.74 14.15
N GLN A 6 6.09 -12.99 14.73
CA GLN A 6 5.07 -13.87 14.18
C GLN A 6 4.32 -13.17 13.03
N ALA A 7 3.96 -11.89 13.18
CA ALA A 7 3.32 -11.11 12.10
C ALA A 7 4.27 -10.95 10.91
N ARG A 8 5.56 -10.69 11.17
CA ARG A 8 6.59 -10.64 10.12
C ARG A 8 6.70 -11.95 9.35
N ALA A 9 6.86 -13.07 10.06
CA ALA A 9 6.99 -14.39 9.45
C ALA A 9 5.73 -14.76 8.62
N ARG A 10 4.56 -14.39 9.12
CA ARG A 10 3.30 -14.57 8.40
C ARG A 10 3.25 -13.75 7.11
N PHE A 11 3.61 -12.49 7.16
CA PHE A 11 3.65 -11.63 5.95
C PHE A 11 4.62 -12.23 4.91
N GLU A 12 5.82 -12.64 5.33
CA GLU A 12 6.81 -13.31 4.47
C GLU A 12 6.25 -14.60 3.84
N ALA A 13 5.56 -15.43 4.62
CA ALA A 13 4.92 -16.64 4.11
C ALA A 13 3.83 -16.36 3.07
N LEU A 14 3.05 -15.28 3.23
CA LEU A 14 2.07 -14.85 2.24
C LEU A 14 2.75 -14.37 0.94
N LEU A 15 3.87 -13.67 1.05
CA LEU A 15 4.65 -13.23 -0.10
C LEU A 15 5.25 -14.39 -0.90
N ALA A 16 5.48 -15.54 -0.29
CA ALA A 16 6.02 -16.74 -0.95
C ALA A 16 4.96 -17.52 -1.75
N GLN A 17 3.68 -17.19 -1.62
CA GLN A 17 2.61 -17.88 -2.34
C GLN A 17 2.65 -17.56 -3.86
N PRO A 18 2.32 -18.53 -4.72
CA PRO A 18 2.27 -18.32 -6.17
C PRO A 18 1.29 -17.21 -6.60
N VAL A 19 0.17 -17.09 -5.88
CA VAL A 19 -0.80 -16.01 -6.03
C VAL A 19 -0.88 -15.30 -4.68
N LEU A 20 -0.46 -14.05 -4.66
CA LEU A 20 -0.45 -13.25 -3.44
C LEU A 20 -1.89 -12.86 -3.05
N PRO A 21 -2.43 -13.35 -1.91
CA PRO A 21 -3.74 -12.95 -1.43
C PRO A 21 -3.66 -11.55 -0.81
N LEU A 22 -4.13 -10.55 -1.54
CA LEU A 22 -3.98 -9.14 -1.17
C LEU A 22 -4.71 -8.78 0.13
N ASP A 23 -5.92 -9.31 0.34
CA ASP A 23 -6.69 -9.13 1.56
C ASP A 23 -5.93 -9.63 2.79
N LEU A 24 -5.43 -10.87 2.73
CA LEU A 24 -4.65 -11.47 3.83
C LEU A 24 -3.34 -10.73 4.07
N ALA A 25 -2.64 -10.32 3.00
CA ALA A 25 -1.38 -9.58 3.14
C ALA A 25 -1.61 -8.18 3.75
N ALA A 26 -2.67 -7.49 3.36
CA ALA A 26 -3.05 -6.20 3.94
C ALA A 26 -3.51 -6.33 5.41
N LEU A 27 -4.20 -7.41 5.76
CA LEU A 27 -4.58 -7.70 7.16
C LEU A 27 -3.38 -8.12 8.00
N ALA A 28 -2.42 -8.87 7.46
CA ALA A 28 -1.18 -9.20 8.15
C ALA A 28 -0.36 -7.94 8.50
N LEU A 29 -0.33 -6.95 7.60
CA LEU A 29 0.26 -5.64 7.89
C LEU A 29 -0.51 -4.89 9.00
N ALA A 30 -1.84 -4.99 8.98
CA ALA A 30 -2.66 -4.36 10.01
C ALA A 30 -2.49 -5.03 11.39
N ALA A 31 -2.30 -6.34 11.44
CA ALA A 31 -2.12 -7.09 12.69
C ALA A 31 -0.87 -6.66 13.48
N GLU A 32 0.14 -6.11 12.82
CA GLU A 32 1.32 -5.56 13.50
C GLU A 32 1.00 -4.28 14.29
N GLU A 33 0.14 -3.44 13.75
CA GLU A 33 -0.28 -2.19 14.41
C GLU A 33 -1.42 -2.44 15.41
N TYR A 34 -2.26 -3.44 15.14
CA TYR A 34 -3.46 -3.77 15.94
C TYR A 34 -3.34 -5.18 16.52
N PRO A 35 -2.57 -5.38 17.62
CA PRO A 35 -2.47 -6.68 18.28
C PRO A 35 -3.86 -7.17 18.72
N GLY A 36 -4.21 -8.40 18.35
CA GLY A 36 -5.54 -8.96 18.63
C GLY A 36 -6.58 -8.67 17.55
N LEU A 37 -6.16 -8.17 16.38
CA LEU A 37 -7.03 -8.05 15.21
C LEU A 37 -7.69 -9.39 14.88
N ASP A 38 -9.03 -9.42 14.86
CA ASP A 38 -9.79 -10.54 14.31
C ASP A 38 -9.82 -10.42 12.77
N GLU A 39 -8.83 -11.05 12.14
CA GLU A 39 -8.72 -11.06 10.69
C GLU A 39 -9.86 -11.80 10.02
N GLN A 40 -10.41 -12.85 10.66
CA GLN A 40 -11.53 -13.57 10.11
C GLN A 40 -12.78 -12.69 10.05
N ALA A 41 -13.03 -11.89 11.08
CA ALA A 41 -14.11 -10.91 11.04
C ALA A 41 -13.96 -9.89 9.90
N CYS A 42 -12.72 -9.49 9.57
CA CYS A 42 -12.46 -8.62 8.42
C CYS A 42 -12.76 -9.32 7.08
N LEU A 43 -12.35 -10.58 6.94
CA LEU A 43 -12.65 -11.40 5.75
C LEU A 43 -14.16 -11.64 5.61
N ASP A 44 -14.83 -11.99 6.70
CA ASP A 44 -16.30 -12.17 6.74
C ASP A 44 -17.01 -10.87 6.33
N ARG A 45 -16.45 -9.71 6.70
CA ARG A 45 -16.99 -8.41 6.27
C ARG A 45 -16.86 -8.20 4.76
N LEU A 46 -15.72 -8.55 4.17
CA LEU A 46 -15.54 -8.52 2.71
C LEU A 46 -16.52 -9.46 2.00
N ASP A 47 -16.73 -10.65 2.54
CA ASP A 47 -17.69 -11.63 2.00
C ASP A 47 -19.13 -11.14 2.12
N GLN A 48 -19.50 -10.49 3.23
CA GLN A 48 -20.81 -9.86 3.40
C GLN A 48 -21.05 -8.73 2.35
N LEU A 49 -20.05 -7.91 2.08
CA LEU A 49 -20.13 -6.88 1.04
C LEU A 49 -20.34 -7.51 -0.34
N ALA A 50 -19.61 -8.58 -0.67
CA ALA A 50 -19.80 -9.33 -1.90
C ALA A 50 -21.19 -9.98 -1.99
N ALA A 51 -21.72 -10.52 -0.88
CA ALA A 51 -23.07 -11.07 -0.81
C ALA A 51 -24.14 -9.98 -1.05
N LEU A 52 -23.91 -8.74 -0.59
CA LEU A 52 -24.78 -7.60 -0.91
C LEU A 52 -24.83 -7.32 -2.41
N VAL A 53 -23.67 -7.36 -3.07
CA VAL A 53 -23.58 -7.22 -4.52
C VAL A 53 -24.35 -8.33 -5.22
N ARG A 54 -24.13 -9.59 -4.84
CA ARG A 54 -24.85 -10.74 -5.43
C ARG A 54 -26.37 -10.66 -5.26
N ARG A 55 -26.85 -10.21 -4.12
CA ARG A 55 -28.29 -9.99 -3.92
C ARG A 55 -28.91 -9.01 -4.91
N ARG A 56 -28.14 -8.03 -5.42
CA ARG A 56 -28.60 -7.06 -6.41
C ARG A 56 -28.63 -7.58 -7.83
N VAL A 57 -27.63 -8.36 -8.20
CA VAL A 57 -27.41 -8.77 -9.59
C VAL A 57 -27.77 -10.23 -9.86
N GLY A 58 -28.07 -11.01 -8.81
CA GLY A 58 -28.33 -12.46 -8.89
C GLY A 58 -27.12 -13.20 -9.49
N GLU A 59 -27.40 -14.17 -10.34
CA GLU A 59 -26.39 -15.00 -11.00
C GLU A 59 -25.76 -14.33 -12.23
N SER A 60 -25.98 -13.04 -12.42
CA SER A 60 -25.41 -12.31 -13.57
C SER A 60 -23.89 -12.33 -13.55
N THR A 61 -23.28 -12.64 -14.68
CA THR A 61 -21.83 -12.57 -14.91
C THR A 61 -21.41 -11.36 -15.76
N ARG A 62 -22.37 -10.48 -16.11
CA ARG A 62 -22.10 -9.30 -16.93
C ARG A 62 -21.27 -8.29 -16.15
N SER A 63 -20.01 -8.09 -16.57
CA SER A 63 -19.05 -7.24 -15.88
C SER A 63 -19.56 -5.81 -15.62
N ALA A 64 -20.29 -5.21 -16.56
CA ALA A 64 -20.86 -3.87 -16.38
C ALA A 64 -21.88 -3.80 -15.24
N LEU A 65 -22.75 -4.83 -15.10
CA LEU A 65 -23.71 -4.89 -14.01
C LEU A 65 -23.03 -5.14 -12.66
N LEU A 66 -22.07 -6.06 -12.63
CA LEU A 66 -21.28 -6.35 -11.42
C LEU A 66 -20.49 -5.10 -10.97
N LEU A 67 -19.83 -4.41 -11.91
CA LEU A 67 -19.05 -3.21 -11.61
C LEU A 67 -19.93 -2.11 -11.00
N SER A 68 -21.10 -1.85 -11.63
CA SER A 68 -22.07 -0.88 -11.12
C SER A 68 -22.59 -1.26 -9.73
N ALA A 69 -22.89 -2.55 -9.52
CA ALA A 69 -23.39 -3.02 -8.22
C ALA A 69 -22.33 -2.97 -7.11
N VAL A 70 -21.03 -3.27 -7.40
CA VAL A 70 -19.94 -3.11 -6.44
C VAL A 70 -19.82 -1.63 -6.06
N ARG A 71 -19.84 -0.72 -7.04
CA ARG A 71 -19.79 0.72 -6.80
C ARG A 71 -20.93 1.16 -5.88
N GLU A 72 -22.16 0.82 -6.24
CA GLU A 72 -23.37 1.19 -5.49
C GLU A 72 -23.31 0.64 -4.05
N VAL A 73 -22.95 -0.64 -3.87
CA VAL A 73 -22.88 -1.24 -2.54
C VAL A 73 -21.83 -0.53 -1.68
N LEU A 74 -20.62 -0.33 -2.19
CA LEU A 74 -19.54 0.23 -1.38
C LEU A 74 -19.75 1.72 -1.08
N PHE A 75 -20.11 2.52 -2.06
CA PHE A 75 -20.09 3.96 -1.91
C PHE A 75 -21.46 4.56 -1.59
N ASP A 76 -22.53 4.08 -2.24
CA ASP A 76 -23.86 4.67 -2.05
C ASP A 76 -24.58 4.05 -0.83
N VAL A 77 -24.43 2.74 -0.58
CA VAL A 77 -25.15 2.03 0.50
C VAL A 77 -24.33 1.95 1.78
N GLU A 78 -23.10 1.51 1.70
CA GLU A 78 -22.22 1.32 2.86
C GLU A 78 -21.51 2.62 3.25
N GLY A 79 -21.41 3.58 2.34
CA GLY A 79 -20.88 4.92 2.60
C GLY A 79 -19.37 4.98 2.76
N PHE A 80 -18.62 4.06 2.14
CA PHE A 80 -17.17 4.18 2.03
C PHE A 80 -16.81 5.45 1.26
N ARG A 81 -15.79 6.17 1.71
CA ARG A 81 -15.38 7.43 1.07
C ARG A 81 -13.94 7.80 1.39
N GLY A 82 -13.40 8.72 0.60
CA GLY A 82 -12.11 9.33 0.86
C GLY A 82 -12.10 10.11 2.17
N ASN A 83 -11.01 10.02 2.93
CA ASN A 83 -10.80 10.86 4.11
C ASN A 83 -10.14 12.19 3.69
N GLU A 84 -10.95 13.13 3.25
CA GLU A 84 -10.47 14.47 2.84
C GLU A 84 -10.01 15.33 4.02
N LYS A 85 -10.59 15.10 5.20
CA LYS A 85 -10.32 15.92 6.40
C LYS A 85 -8.96 15.61 7.01
N ASP A 86 -8.55 14.36 6.95
CA ASP A 86 -7.31 13.88 7.51
C ASP A 86 -6.71 12.79 6.60
N TYR A 87 -6.16 13.24 5.46
CA TYR A 87 -5.61 12.35 4.44
C TYR A 87 -4.42 11.54 4.97
N TYR A 88 -3.59 12.14 5.83
CA TYR A 88 -2.37 11.52 6.37
C TYR A 88 -2.58 10.76 7.69
N ASP A 89 -3.82 10.52 8.10
CA ASP A 89 -4.12 9.59 9.19
C ASP A 89 -3.69 8.16 8.77
N ALA A 90 -2.73 7.58 9.50
CA ALA A 90 -2.20 6.24 9.20
C ALA A 90 -3.31 5.17 9.13
N ARG A 91 -4.41 5.34 9.91
CA ARG A 91 -5.57 4.44 9.90
C ARG A 91 -6.23 4.33 8.52
N ASN A 92 -6.07 5.32 7.65
CA ASN A 92 -6.58 5.25 6.29
C ASN A 92 -5.83 4.23 5.42
N SER A 93 -4.64 3.78 5.85
CA SER A 93 -3.79 2.84 5.13
C SER A 93 -3.93 1.39 5.60
N TYR A 94 -4.68 1.13 6.68
CA TYR A 94 -4.92 -0.21 7.22
C TYR A 94 -6.31 -0.71 6.86
N LEU A 95 -6.38 -1.90 6.22
CA LEU A 95 -7.64 -2.44 5.68
C LEU A 95 -8.72 -2.64 6.77
N ASN A 96 -8.35 -3.12 7.97
CA ASN A 96 -9.27 -3.26 9.09
C ASN A 96 -9.91 -1.93 9.48
N GLN A 97 -9.13 -0.86 9.53
CA GLN A 97 -9.60 0.48 9.87
C GLN A 97 -10.46 1.09 8.76
N VAL A 98 -10.14 0.78 7.51
CA VAL A 98 -10.99 1.20 6.37
C VAL A 98 -12.35 0.50 6.45
N LEU A 99 -12.39 -0.80 6.73
CA LEU A 99 -13.63 -1.57 6.88
C LEU A 99 -14.50 -1.06 8.04
N GLU A 100 -13.89 -0.74 9.18
CA GLU A 100 -14.59 -0.24 10.37
C GLU A 100 -15.08 1.20 10.20
N ARG A 101 -14.19 2.11 9.81
CA ARG A 101 -14.42 3.54 9.75
C ARG A 101 -15.13 4.01 8.48
N ARG A 102 -15.10 3.19 7.42
CA ARG A 102 -15.55 3.51 6.06
C ARG A 102 -14.84 4.72 5.44
N LEU A 103 -13.64 4.99 5.92
CA LEU A 103 -12.75 6.05 5.47
C LEU A 103 -11.42 5.47 5.02
N GLY A 104 -10.92 5.93 3.87
CA GLY A 104 -9.64 5.47 3.33
C GLY A 104 -8.98 6.51 2.42
N ILE A 105 -7.83 6.13 1.89
CA ILE A 105 -7.11 6.85 0.84
C ILE A 105 -7.31 6.12 -0.51
N PRO A 106 -6.91 6.71 -1.65
CA PRO A 106 -7.15 6.12 -2.96
C PRO A 106 -6.77 4.64 -3.06
N ILE A 107 -5.59 4.26 -2.55
CA ILE A 107 -5.10 2.88 -2.69
C ILE A 107 -5.88 1.88 -1.82
N THR A 108 -6.26 2.22 -0.60
CA THR A 108 -6.96 1.30 0.30
C THR A 108 -8.43 1.15 -0.08
N LEU A 109 -9.06 2.20 -0.58
CA LEU A 109 -10.41 2.11 -1.15
C LEU A 109 -10.42 1.33 -2.47
N SER A 110 -9.36 1.46 -3.30
CA SER A 110 -9.22 0.63 -4.50
C SER A 110 -8.93 -0.82 -4.15
N LEU A 111 -8.13 -1.11 -3.13
CA LEU A 111 -7.94 -2.48 -2.62
C LEU A 111 -9.27 -3.09 -2.17
N LEU A 112 -10.08 -2.37 -1.39
CA LEU A 112 -11.41 -2.80 -0.98
C LEU A 112 -12.29 -3.11 -2.20
N PHE A 113 -12.31 -2.21 -3.20
CA PHE A 113 -13.09 -2.38 -4.42
C PHE A 113 -12.64 -3.62 -5.21
N ILE A 114 -11.33 -3.82 -5.35
CA ILE A 114 -10.73 -4.99 -6.02
C ILE A 114 -11.11 -6.27 -5.30
N GLU A 115 -11.00 -6.31 -3.98
CA GLU A 115 -11.26 -7.52 -3.19
C GLU A 115 -12.74 -7.91 -3.15
N VAL A 116 -13.65 -6.94 -3.08
CA VAL A 116 -15.10 -7.20 -3.20
C VAL A 116 -15.44 -7.62 -4.63
N GLY A 117 -14.87 -6.94 -5.63
CA GLY A 117 -15.04 -7.28 -7.05
C GLY A 117 -14.54 -8.69 -7.37
N ARG A 118 -13.38 -9.09 -6.87
CA ARG A 118 -12.82 -10.44 -7.04
C ARG A 118 -13.77 -11.53 -6.51
N ARG A 119 -14.40 -11.30 -5.36
CA ARG A 119 -15.38 -12.22 -4.73
C ARG A 119 -16.64 -12.43 -5.57
N VAL A 120 -16.98 -11.46 -6.40
CA VAL A 120 -18.10 -11.56 -7.35
C VAL A 120 -17.67 -11.88 -8.79
N GLY A 121 -16.40 -12.21 -9.00
CA GLY A 121 -15.88 -12.66 -10.30
C GLY A 121 -15.51 -11.54 -11.28
N LEU A 122 -15.29 -10.31 -10.79
CA LEU A 122 -14.74 -9.23 -11.62
C LEU A 122 -13.21 -9.33 -11.69
N PRO A 123 -12.62 -9.33 -12.88
CA PRO A 123 -11.18 -9.27 -13.08
C PRO A 123 -10.70 -7.81 -12.90
N LEU A 124 -10.36 -7.44 -11.68
CA LEU A 124 -9.90 -6.10 -11.33
C LEU A 124 -8.42 -6.12 -10.96
N ALA A 125 -7.71 -5.05 -11.31
CA ALA A 125 -6.34 -4.80 -10.89
C ALA A 125 -6.16 -3.35 -10.44
N GLY A 126 -5.09 -3.08 -9.68
CA GLY A 126 -4.73 -1.72 -9.29
C GLY A 126 -3.99 -0.98 -10.39
N VAL A 127 -4.11 0.34 -10.41
CA VAL A 127 -3.34 1.24 -11.28
C VAL A 127 -2.71 2.33 -10.43
N ALA A 128 -1.37 2.36 -10.42
CA ALA A 128 -0.59 3.29 -9.61
C ALA A 128 -0.32 4.59 -10.39
N PHE A 129 -1.35 5.39 -10.55
CA PHE A 129 -1.18 6.71 -11.16
C PHE A 129 -0.35 7.64 -10.23
N PRO A 130 0.53 8.51 -10.77
CA PRO A 130 1.28 9.47 -9.95
C PRO A 130 0.34 10.33 -9.09
N GLY A 131 0.54 10.30 -7.77
CA GLY A 131 -0.30 11.05 -6.82
C GLY A 131 -1.70 10.47 -6.57
N HIS A 132 -2.12 9.41 -7.29
CA HIS A 132 -3.43 8.78 -7.13
C HIS A 132 -3.36 7.26 -7.28
N PHE A 133 -4.47 6.57 -7.01
CA PHE A 133 -4.58 5.12 -7.22
C PHE A 133 -6.00 4.78 -7.68
N LEU A 134 -6.11 3.93 -8.70
CA LEU A 134 -7.38 3.54 -9.31
C LEU A 134 -7.51 2.01 -9.33
N ALA A 135 -8.73 1.50 -9.47
CA ALA A 135 -8.94 0.13 -9.91
C ALA A 135 -9.24 0.12 -11.41
N LYS A 136 -8.79 -0.91 -12.12
CA LYS A 136 -8.97 -1.10 -13.57
C LYS A 136 -9.66 -2.43 -13.84
N LEU A 137 -10.70 -2.41 -14.65
CA LEU A 137 -11.35 -3.63 -15.12
C LEU A 137 -10.56 -4.23 -16.29
N GLN A 138 -10.16 -5.50 -16.15
CA GLN A 138 -9.33 -6.22 -17.13
C GLN A 138 -10.20 -7.15 -17.98
N LEU A 139 -10.78 -6.68 -19.08
CA LEU A 139 -11.65 -7.47 -19.94
C LEU A 139 -10.94 -8.09 -21.17
N GLY A 140 -9.64 -7.94 -21.31
CA GLY A 140 -8.89 -8.48 -22.47
C GLY A 140 -9.19 -7.77 -23.81
N HIS A 141 -10.44 -7.38 -24.05
CA HIS A 141 -10.90 -6.65 -25.24
C HIS A 141 -11.95 -5.62 -24.84
N GLY A 142 -12.00 -4.50 -25.55
CA GLY A 142 -12.96 -3.42 -25.32
C GLY A 142 -12.35 -2.17 -24.69
N PRO A 143 -13.18 -1.17 -24.37
CA PRO A 143 -12.69 0.05 -23.75
C PRO A 143 -12.16 -0.22 -22.33
N GLU A 144 -11.08 0.45 -21.99
CA GLU A 144 -10.55 0.45 -20.63
C GLU A 144 -11.49 1.20 -19.69
N VAL A 145 -11.79 0.58 -18.56
CA VAL A 145 -12.63 1.18 -17.51
C VAL A 145 -11.84 1.25 -16.23
N PHE A 146 -11.69 2.46 -15.73
CA PHE A 146 -11.05 2.76 -14.44
C PHE A 146 -12.11 3.16 -13.42
N VAL A 147 -11.83 2.87 -12.15
CA VAL A 147 -12.71 3.20 -11.02
C VAL A 147 -11.94 4.07 -10.05
N ASP A 148 -12.42 5.28 -9.84
CA ASP A 148 -11.89 6.19 -8.83
C ASP A 148 -12.60 5.96 -7.50
N SER A 149 -12.10 5.01 -6.74
CA SER A 149 -12.69 4.61 -5.45
C SER A 149 -12.65 5.73 -4.40
N TYR A 150 -11.73 6.68 -4.52
CA TYR A 150 -11.61 7.81 -3.59
C TYR A 150 -12.73 8.84 -3.82
N ASN A 151 -13.14 9.00 -5.07
CA ASN A 151 -14.21 9.88 -5.49
C ASN A 151 -15.53 9.10 -5.76
N GLY A 152 -15.94 8.26 -4.81
CA GLY A 152 -17.24 7.57 -4.83
C GLY A 152 -17.36 6.48 -5.90
N GLY A 153 -16.25 5.93 -6.38
CA GLY A 153 -16.25 4.87 -7.39
C GLY A 153 -16.62 5.36 -8.79
N GLU A 154 -16.31 6.61 -9.11
CA GLU A 154 -16.56 7.17 -10.44
C GLU A 154 -15.88 6.32 -11.51
N LEU A 155 -16.63 6.04 -12.59
CA LEU A 155 -16.13 5.26 -13.73
C LEU A 155 -15.51 6.21 -14.74
N LEU A 156 -14.29 5.94 -15.15
CA LEU A 156 -13.51 6.79 -16.05
C LEU A 156 -12.94 5.96 -17.21
N SER A 157 -12.90 6.55 -18.39
CA SER A 157 -12.07 6.09 -19.51
C SER A 157 -10.60 6.47 -19.28
N GLY A 158 -9.67 5.89 -20.03
CA GLY A 158 -8.27 6.28 -19.99
C GLY A 158 -8.04 7.76 -20.29
N GLU A 159 -8.78 8.33 -21.26
CA GLU A 159 -8.73 9.74 -21.62
C GLU A 159 -9.19 10.65 -20.45
N GLU A 160 -10.26 10.27 -19.76
CA GLU A 160 -10.77 11.00 -18.61
C GLU A 160 -9.79 10.93 -17.42
N VAL A 161 -9.14 9.78 -17.19
CA VAL A 161 -8.07 9.66 -16.19
C VAL A 161 -6.94 10.63 -16.50
N VAL A 162 -6.45 10.64 -17.75
CA VAL A 162 -5.37 11.55 -18.17
C VAL A 162 -5.81 13.00 -18.01
N ALA A 163 -7.01 13.36 -18.48
CA ALA A 163 -7.53 14.73 -18.38
C ALA A 163 -7.64 15.21 -16.93
N ARG A 164 -8.10 14.32 -16.03
CA ARG A 164 -8.32 14.64 -14.60
C ARG A 164 -7.03 14.74 -13.81
N PHE A 165 -6.11 13.80 -14.00
CA PHE A 165 -4.96 13.65 -13.12
C PHE A 165 -3.62 14.11 -13.71
N LYS A 166 -3.60 14.57 -14.97
CA LYS A 166 -2.36 15.07 -15.60
C LYS A 166 -1.62 16.15 -14.77
N HIS A 167 -2.33 16.95 -13.98
CA HIS A 167 -1.73 17.95 -13.12
C HIS A 167 -0.91 17.35 -11.97
N LEU A 168 -1.18 16.11 -11.57
CA LEU A 168 -0.45 15.40 -10.51
C LEU A 168 0.93 14.90 -10.98
N VAL A 169 1.17 14.89 -12.30
CA VAL A 169 2.44 14.44 -12.89
C VAL A 169 3.56 15.48 -12.73
N HIS A 170 3.24 16.69 -12.22
CA HIS A 170 4.20 17.74 -11.85
C HIS A 170 5.26 18.04 -12.92
N GLY A 171 4.82 18.37 -14.14
CA GLY A 171 5.70 18.75 -15.24
C GLY A 171 6.45 17.60 -15.93
N ARG A 172 6.25 16.35 -15.51
CA ARG A 172 6.69 15.18 -16.26
C ARG A 172 5.81 15.00 -17.50
N GLN A 173 6.38 14.51 -18.58
CA GLN A 173 5.60 14.09 -19.72
C GLN A 173 4.68 12.93 -19.30
N PHE A 174 3.43 12.93 -19.76
CA PHE A 174 2.53 11.81 -19.56
C PHE A 174 3.14 10.54 -20.17
N ASP A 175 3.17 9.46 -19.39
CA ASP A 175 3.59 8.13 -19.83
C ASP A 175 2.35 7.21 -19.83
N ALA A 176 2.09 6.53 -20.93
CA ALA A 176 1.00 5.55 -21.04
C ALA A 176 1.11 4.44 -19.98
N ASN A 177 2.32 4.10 -19.54
CA ASN A 177 2.54 3.15 -18.46
C ASN A 177 1.88 3.54 -17.14
N PHE A 178 1.51 4.82 -16.93
CA PHE A 178 0.76 5.24 -15.75
C PHE A 178 -0.67 4.67 -15.71
N LEU A 179 -1.18 4.15 -16.82
CA LEU A 179 -2.48 3.49 -16.90
C LEU A 179 -2.39 1.96 -16.85
N GLU A 180 -1.17 1.42 -16.77
CA GLU A 180 -0.97 -0.01 -16.71
C GLU A 180 -1.32 -0.58 -15.33
N ALA A 181 -1.84 -1.81 -15.36
CA ALA A 181 -2.16 -2.53 -14.14
C ALA A 181 -0.88 -2.93 -13.40
N VAL A 182 -0.86 -2.65 -12.10
CA VAL A 182 0.24 -3.09 -11.24
C VAL A 182 0.00 -4.49 -10.70
N VAL A 183 1.08 -5.24 -10.50
CA VAL A 183 1.00 -6.54 -9.83
C VAL A 183 0.73 -6.37 -8.32
N PRO A 184 0.15 -7.37 -7.65
CA PRO A 184 -0.21 -7.30 -6.23
C PRO A 184 0.91 -6.83 -5.30
N ARG A 185 2.17 -7.24 -5.55
CA ARG A 185 3.34 -6.79 -4.78
C ARG A 185 3.57 -5.28 -4.87
N GLN A 186 3.36 -4.68 -6.05
CA GLN A 186 3.50 -3.24 -6.24
C GLN A 186 2.40 -2.45 -5.52
N LEU A 187 1.17 -2.99 -5.45
CA LEU A 187 0.10 -2.41 -4.65
C LEU A 187 0.49 -2.40 -3.16
N LEU A 188 0.94 -3.53 -2.61
CA LEU A 188 1.40 -3.58 -1.22
C LEU A 188 2.58 -2.64 -0.94
N ALA A 189 3.56 -2.59 -1.85
CA ALA A 189 4.68 -1.66 -1.72
C ALA A 189 4.19 -0.20 -1.66
N ARG A 190 3.21 0.16 -2.48
CA ARG A 190 2.62 1.51 -2.47
C ARG A 190 1.88 1.82 -1.16
N MET A 191 1.17 0.83 -0.58
CA MET A 191 0.56 0.99 0.75
C MET A 191 1.61 1.23 1.83
N LEU A 192 2.69 0.45 1.82
CA LEU A 192 3.80 0.58 2.76
C LEU A 192 4.54 1.92 2.60
N HIS A 193 4.76 2.39 1.36
CA HIS A 193 5.35 3.72 1.13
C HIS A 193 4.49 4.86 1.70
N ASN A 194 3.16 4.76 1.64
CA ASN A 194 2.29 5.73 2.29
C ASN A 194 2.49 5.74 3.82
N LEU A 195 2.52 4.56 4.45
CA LEU A 195 2.76 4.43 5.88
C LEU A 195 4.17 4.89 6.27
N LYS A 196 5.21 4.49 5.50
CA LYS A 196 6.59 4.95 5.70
C LYS A 196 6.66 6.47 5.75
N ARG A 197 6.05 7.14 4.76
CA ARG A 197 6.03 8.60 4.71
C ARG A 197 5.39 9.19 5.95
N ILE A 198 4.23 8.69 6.35
CA ILE A 198 3.50 9.18 7.53
C ILE A 198 4.37 9.04 8.79
N TYR A 199 4.92 7.86 9.05
CA TYR A 199 5.69 7.62 10.28
C TYR A 199 7.03 8.34 10.30
N VAL A 200 7.70 8.48 9.16
CA VAL A 200 8.92 9.30 9.05
C VAL A 200 8.63 10.78 9.30
N GLU A 201 7.55 11.32 8.72
CA GLU A 201 7.12 12.72 8.94
C GLU A 201 6.70 12.98 10.40
N GLN A 202 6.15 11.97 11.08
CA GLN A 202 5.78 12.04 12.51
C GLN A 202 6.95 11.81 13.46
N GLY A 203 8.11 11.36 12.97
CA GLY A 203 9.24 10.98 13.80
C GLY A 203 9.02 9.67 14.57
N ASP A 204 8.08 8.84 14.15
CA ASP A 204 7.85 7.51 14.75
C ASP A 204 8.82 6.48 14.13
N ASP A 205 10.06 6.53 14.61
CA ASP A 205 11.13 5.68 14.09
C ASP A 205 10.87 4.19 14.30
N VAL A 206 10.13 3.81 15.34
CA VAL A 206 9.79 2.40 15.60
C VAL A 206 8.87 1.87 14.50
N ARG A 207 7.78 2.59 14.21
CA ARG A 207 6.85 2.19 13.14
C ARG A 207 7.50 2.32 11.77
N ALA A 208 8.28 3.38 11.52
CA ALA A 208 9.02 3.55 10.26
C ALA A 208 9.95 2.36 10.00
N PHE A 209 10.69 1.88 11.01
CA PHE A 209 11.55 0.71 10.91
C PHE A 209 10.77 -0.54 10.46
N TRP A 210 9.62 -0.83 11.08
CA TRP A 210 8.83 -2.00 10.69
C TRP A 210 8.35 -1.92 9.24
N ILE A 211 7.84 -0.77 8.84
CA ILE A 211 7.36 -0.57 7.48
C ILE A 211 8.48 -0.74 6.45
N ILE A 212 9.68 -0.20 6.73
CA ILE A 212 10.84 -0.35 5.85
C ILE A 212 11.28 -1.81 5.78
N ASP A 213 11.28 -2.53 6.90
CA ASP A 213 11.60 -3.96 6.91
C ASP A 213 10.61 -4.76 6.03
N ARG A 214 9.32 -4.41 6.01
CA ARG A 214 8.32 -5.04 5.12
C ARG A 214 8.52 -4.65 3.65
N LEU A 215 8.95 -3.43 3.36
CA LEU A 215 9.34 -3.02 2.00
C LEU A 215 10.52 -3.85 1.49
N LEU A 216 11.50 -4.12 2.35
CA LEU A 216 12.65 -4.95 2.02
C LEU A 216 12.28 -6.44 1.84
N LEU A 217 11.23 -6.96 2.49
CA LEU A 217 10.69 -8.29 2.17
C LEU A 217 10.05 -8.33 0.77
N LEU A 218 9.41 -7.24 0.34
CA LEU A 218 8.87 -7.12 -1.02
C LEU A 218 9.98 -6.98 -2.07
N HIS A 219 10.99 -6.17 -1.77
CA HIS A 219 12.08 -5.78 -2.69
C HIS A 219 13.43 -5.80 -1.96
N PRO A 220 14.06 -6.98 -1.79
CA PRO A 220 15.31 -7.11 -1.03
C PRO A 220 16.48 -6.29 -1.57
N GLY A 221 16.45 -5.96 -2.87
CA GLY A 221 17.48 -5.16 -3.54
C GLY A 221 17.21 -3.64 -3.56
N ALA A 222 16.18 -3.15 -2.87
CA ALA A 222 15.83 -1.72 -2.84
C ALA A 222 16.81 -0.96 -1.94
N MET A 223 17.92 -0.47 -2.52
CA MET A 223 19.00 0.15 -1.75
C MET A 223 18.58 1.47 -1.09
N ASP A 224 17.61 2.19 -1.66
CA ASP A 224 16.99 3.35 -0.98
C ASP A 224 16.31 2.94 0.33
N GLU A 225 15.65 1.77 0.35
CA GLU A 225 15.03 1.25 1.58
C GLU A 225 16.08 0.76 2.58
N VAL A 226 17.20 0.20 2.12
CA VAL A 226 18.34 -0.16 2.98
C VAL A 226 18.93 1.09 3.62
N ARG A 227 19.16 2.16 2.84
CA ARG A 227 19.60 3.46 3.38
C ARG A 227 18.62 3.97 4.44
N ASP A 228 17.35 4.03 4.11
CA ASP A 228 16.31 4.58 4.99
C ASP A 228 16.18 3.75 6.28
N ARG A 229 16.35 2.42 6.22
CA ARG A 229 16.44 1.57 7.40
C ARG A 229 17.64 1.93 8.26
N GLY A 230 18.82 2.06 7.66
CA GLY A 230 20.04 2.47 8.36
C GLY A 230 19.90 3.83 9.04
N LEU A 231 19.24 4.81 8.40
CA LEU A 231 18.97 6.11 8.99
C LEU A 231 18.02 6.01 10.21
N VAL A 232 16.98 5.20 10.10
CA VAL A 232 16.03 4.94 11.20
C VAL A 232 16.73 4.19 12.35
N GLU A 233 17.51 3.16 12.05
CA GLU A 233 18.29 2.41 13.02
C GLU A 233 19.28 3.30 13.79
N ALA A 234 19.90 4.26 13.10
CA ALA A 234 20.79 5.24 13.75
C ALA A 234 20.02 6.08 14.78
N ARG A 235 18.81 6.56 14.47
CA ARG A 235 17.96 7.30 15.40
C ARG A 235 17.46 6.44 16.56
N LEU A 236 17.23 5.15 16.33
CA LEU A 236 16.85 4.17 17.35
C LEU A 236 18.04 3.72 18.22
N GLY A 237 19.26 4.18 17.92
CA GLY A 237 20.47 3.79 18.65
C GLY A 237 21.00 2.40 18.29
N LEU A 238 20.49 1.76 17.24
CA LEU A 238 20.90 0.44 16.74
C LEU A 238 22.18 0.56 15.89
N LYS A 239 23.22 1.18 16.44
CA LYS A 239 24.44 1.60 15.73
C LYS A 239 25.08 0.54 14.84
N PRO A 240 25.29 -0.74 15.30
CA PRO A 240 25.91 -1.75 14.44
C PRO A 240 25.07 -2.13 13.22
N ALA A 241 23.75 -2.12 13.34
CA ALA A 241 22.83 -2.41 12.23
C ALA A 241 22.81 -1.22 11.26
N ALA A 242 22.66 -0.02 11.78
CA ALA A 242 22.72 1.22 11.00
C ALA A 242 24.01 1.32 10.16
N ALA A 243 25.16 1.04 10.78
CA ALA A 243 26.45 1.08 10.08
C ALA A 243 26.49 0.09 8.91
N ARG A 244 26.03 -1.16 9.12
CA ARG A 244 26.00 -2.17 8.04
C ARG A 244 25.12 -1.74 6.85
N ASP A 245 23.92 -1.21 7.13
CA ASP A 245 22.99 -0.80 6.09
C ASP A 245 23.52 0.42 5.30
N LEU A 246 24.05 1.43 6.02
CA LEU A 246 24.60 2.63 5.38
C LEU A 246 25.90 2.31 4.60
N GLU A 247 26.74 1.39 5.07
CA GLU A 247 27.89 0.90 4.33
C GLU A 247 27.49 0.15 3.05
N ALA A 248 26.46 -0.70 3.12
CA ALA A 248 25.92 -1.43 1.97
C ALA A 248 25.37 -0.46 0.92
N TYR A 249 24.63 0.56 1.34
CA TYR A 249 24.14 1.61 0.45
C TYR A 249 25.26 2.35 -0.26
N LEU A 250 26.27 2.84 0.47
CA LEU A 250 27.43 3.56 -0.07
C LEU A 250 28.32 2.67 -0.97
N ALA A 251 28.37 1.36 -0.71
CA ALA A 251 29.10 0.42 -1.57
C ALA A 251 28.36 0.21 -2.90
N HIS A 252 27.02 0.26 -2.90
CA HIS A 252 26.20 0.11 -4.10
C HIS A 252 26.27 1.37 -4.99
N ASP A 253 26.11 2.55 -4.42
CA ASP A 253 26.23 3.83 -5.13
C ASP A 253 27.09 4.84 -4.34
N PRO A 254 28.43 4.82 -4.55
CA PRO A 254 29.35 5.74 -3.88
C PRO A 254 29.15 7.22 -4.27
N ALA A 255 28.48 7.49 -5.38
CA ALA A 255 28.24 8.81 -5.96
C ALA A 255 26.80 9.28 -5.81
N ALA A 256 25.97 8.59 -5.02
CA ALA A 256 24.61 9.00 -4.74
C ALA A 256 24.56 10.47 -4.26
N THR A 257 23.48 11.16 -4.58
CA THR A 257 23.32 12.60 -4.27
C THR A 257 23.42 12.92 -2.78
N ASP A 258 23.05 11.98 -1.91
CA ASP A 258 23.09 12.05 -0.46
C ASP A 258 24.30 11.30 0.18
N ALA A 259 25.21 10.78 -0.64
CA ALA A 259 26.35 9.98 -0.14
C ALA A 259 27.23 10.73 0.87
N ALA A 260 27.36 12.05 0.74
CA ALA A 260 28.13 12.87 1.68
C ALA A 260 27.47 12.89 3.08
N ASP A 261 26.16 13.09 3.12
CA ASP A 261 25.39 13.11 4.36
C ASP A 261 25.39 11.72 5.04
N VAL A 262 25.24 10.67 4.26
CA VAL A 262 25.28 9.28 4.75
C VAL A 262 26.67 8.94 5.33
N ARG A 263 27.76 9.38 4.69
CA ARG A 263 29.14 9.21 5.25
C ARG A 263 29.31 9.92 6.58
N SER A 264 28.83 11.15 6.69
CA SER A 264 28.90 11.93 7.93
C SER A 264 28.19 11.22 9.08
N ILE A 265 27.00 10.66 8.83
CA ILE A 265 26.26 9.87 9.81
C ILE A 265 27.06 8.64 10.20
N LEU A 266 27.62 7.91 9.23
CA LEU A 266 28.41 6.71 9.47
C LEU A 266 29.65 7.00 10.32
N GLU A 267 30.34 8.09 10.06
CA GLU A 267 31.49 8.57 10.88
C GLU A 267 31.05 8.86 12.31
N SER A 268 29.92 9.53 12.50
CA SER A 268 29.34 9.80 13.83
C SER A 268 29.02 8.53 14.60
N LEU A 269 28.46 7.52 13.93
CA LEU A 269 28.15 6.21 14.53
C LEU A 269 29.42 5.49 15.03
N ARG A 270 30.54 5.62 14.28
CA ARG A 270 31.84 5.03 14.61
C ARG A 270 32.60 5.78 15.73
N ALA A 271 32.47 7.11 15.75
CA ALA A 271 33.14 7.95 16.76
C ALA A 271 32.61 7.75 18.16
N HIS A 272 31.37 7.28 18.30
CA HIS A 272 30.75 7.01 19.62
C HIS A 272 30.30 5.55 19.69
N PRO A 273 31.20 4.57 19.69
CA PRO A 273 30.82 3.19 19.94
C PRO A 273 30.17 3.13 21.31
N GLY A 274 28.86 2.91 21.38
CA GLY A 274 28.16 2.81 22.65
C GLY A 274 28.84 1.79 23.52
N LEU A 275 29.06 2.13 24.81
CA LEU A 275 29.51 1.20 25.83
C LEU A 275 28.53 0.01 25.78
N LEU A 276 29.04 -1.14 25.38
CA LEU A 276 28.39 -2.43 25.57
C LEU A 276 28.28 -2.66 27.08
N ASN A 277 27.11 -2.45 27.63
CA ASN A 277 26.72 -3.00 28.94
C ASN A 277 25.66 -4.06 28.71
#